data_0ec9c5cb4a4ae2e253529c7a8e8d6799
#
_entry.id   0ec9c5cb4a4ae2e253529c7a8e8d6799
#
_cell.length_a   1.000
_cell.length_b   1.000
_cell.length_c   1.000
_cell.angle_alpha   90.00
_cell.angle_beta   90.00
_cell.angle_gamma   90.00
#
_symmetry.space_group_name_H-M   'P 1'
#
loop_
_entity.id
_entity.type
_entity.pdbx_description
1 polymer ?
#
loop_
_entity_poly.entity_id
_entity_poly.type
_entity_poly.pdbx_seq_one_letter_code
_entity_poly.pdbx_strand_id
1 'polypeptide(L)'
;LHGSRPPSAATDASTVSTSDGATHGPKPRPPWVITDLGAVEADLGVLKTGKEADVHVLRRWVPGTDRVSTMAAKRYRNGDHRLFHRDAGYLEGRRVRKSREMRAMARRTEFGKQVIAGQWAAAEFDALARLWELELPVPYPVQLDASEMLMSFVGDTSGDTPVAAPRLVSTRPEPDLLAELFEQL
;
A
#
# COMPACT_ATOMS: atom_id res chain seq x y z
N LEU A 1 24.98 -8.57 9.67
CA LEU A 1 24.08 -8.75 10.81
C LEU A 1 23.90 -7.41 11.53
N HIS A 2 23.00 -6.57 11.06
CA HIS A 2 22.55 -5.38 11.79
C HIS A 2 21.07 -5.60 12.07
N GLY A 3 20.78 -6.11 13.27
CA GLY A 3 19.44 -6.20 13.80
C GLY A 3 18.93 -4.78 14.06
N SER A 4 17.88 -4.37 13.36
CA SER A 4 17.14 -3.16 13.71
C SER A 4 16.59 -3.35 15.12
N ARG A 5 17.04 -2.54 16.05
CA ARG A 5 16.57 -2.52 17.43
C ARG A 5 15.07 -2.22 17.43
N PRO A 6 14.24 -2.98 18.17
CA PRO A 6 12.84 -2.63 18.32
C PRO A 6 12.74 -1.21 18.88
N PRO A 7 11.76 -0.40 18.43
CA PRO A 7 11.60 0.96 18.93
C PRO A 7 11.48 0.94 20.45
N SER A 8 12.22 1.81 21.10
CA SER A 8 12.10 2.08 22.54
C SER A 8 10.62 2.35 22.85
N ALA A 9 10.10 1.71 23.88
CA ALA A 9 8.71 1.83 24.31
C ALA A 9 8.36 3.27 24.66
N ALA A 10 7.92 4.04 23.69
CA ALA A 10 7.25 5.32 23.85
C ALA A 10 6.76 5.82 22.49
N THR A 11 5.70 5.20 21.97
CA THR A 11 4.81 5.93 21.07
C THR A 11 3.41 5.51 21.45
N ASP A 12 2.70 6.42 22.07
CA ASP A 12 1.32 6.30 22.60
C ASP A 12 0.26 6.01 21.52
N ALA A 13 0.67 5.58 20.33
CA ALA A 13 -0.18 5.37 19.17
C ALA A 13 0.04 4.03 18.47
N SER A 14 0.54 2.97 19.16
CA SER A 14 0.56 1.65 18.57
C SER A 14 -0.81 0.98 18.69
N THR A 15 -1.33 0.46 17.56
CA THR A 15 -2.58 -0.27 17.51
C THR A 15 -2.33 -1.74 17.21
N VAL A 16 -3.31 -2.60 17.55
CA VAL A 16 -3.29 -4.01 17.10
C VAL A 16 -3.24 -4.01 15.57
N SER A 17 -2.46 -4.94 15.02
CA SER A 17 -2.31 -5.07 13.57
C SER A 17 -3.65 -5.31 12.88
N THR A 18 -3.88 -4.63 11.75
CA THR A 18 -5.05 -4.80 10.89
C THR A 18 -4.97 -6.05 10.00
N SER A 19 -3.98 -6.93 10.23
CA SER A 19 -3.75 -8.14 9.42
C SER A 19 -4.91 -9.13 9.48
N ASP A 20 -5.61 -9.22 10.61
CA ASP A 20 -6.74 -10.12 10.76
C ASP A 20 -7.97 -9.59 10.01
N GLY A 21 -8.58 -10.44 9.18
CA GLY A 21 -9.73 -10.08 8.34
C GLY A 21 -9.41 -9.34 7.04
N ALA A 22 -8.16 -8.93 6.80
CA ALA A 22 -7.74 -8.31 5.56
C ALA A 22 -7.55 -9.33 4.42
N THR A 23 -7.67 -8.87 3.17
CA THR A 23 -7.22 -9.64 2.00
C THR A 23 -5.70 -9.59 1.94
N HIS A 24 -5.04 -10.74 1.83
CA HIS A 24 -3.59 -10.82 1.80
C HIS A 24 -3.04 -11.02 0.39
N GLY A 25 -1.79 -10.59 0.20
CA GLY A 25 -1.05 -10.77 -1.03
C GLY A 25 -0.75 -12.23 -1.38
N PRO A 26 -0.22 -12.47 -2.60
CA PRO A 26 0.01 -13.80 -3.14
C PRO A 26 0.99 -14.62 -2.30
N LYS A 27 0.89 -15.94 -2.43
CA LYS A 27 1.81 -16.89 -1.78
C LYS A 27 2.82 -17.44 -2.80
N PRO A 28 4.05 -17.77 -2.36
CA PRO A 28 4.58 -17.67 -0.99
C PRO A 28 4.79 -16.20 -0.57
N ARG A 29 4.46 -15.89 0.68
CA ARG A 29 4.70 -14.55 1.23
C ARG A 29 6.19 -14.36 1.50
N PRO A 30 6.75 -13.16 1.23
CA PRO A 30 8.11 -12.83 1.65
C PRO A 30 8.32 -13.01 3.17
N PRO A 31 9.51 -13.48 3.62
CA PRO A 31 9.76 -13.79 5.04
C PRO A 31 9.59 -12.60 6.00
N TRP A 32 9.73 -11.37 5.50
CA TRP A 32 9.57 -10.16 6.28
C TRP A 32 8.09 -9.78 6.55
N VAL A 33 7.13 -10.41 5.86
CA VAL A 33 5.70 -10.13 6.07
C VAL A 33 5.25 -10.74 7.38
N ILE A 34 4.72 -9.88 8.25
CA ILE A 34 4.21 -10.26 9.57
C ILE A 34 2.69 -10.34 9.50
N THR A 35 2.13 -11.52 9.83
CA THR A 35 0.69 -11.78 9.88
C THR A 35 0.25 -12.32 11.25
N ASP A 36 1.09 -12.21 12.25
CA ASP A 36 0.81 -12.70 13.60
C ASP A 36 -0.32 -11.89 14.25
N LEU A 37 -1.28 -12.56 14.89
CA LEU A 37 -2.42 -11.92 15.57
C LEU A 37 -2.01 -10.98 16.72
N GLY A 38 -0.87 -11.23 17.35
CA GLY A 38 -0.31 -10.38 18.40
C GLY A 38 0.61 -9.26 17.90
N ALA A 39 0.71 -9.08 16.57
CA ALA A 39 1.50 -7.98 16.02
C ALA A 39 0.83 -6.63 16.29
N VAL A 40 1.66 -5.61 16.46
CA VAL A 40 1.23 -4.22 16.64
C VAL A 40 1.80 -3.34 15.53
N GLU A 41 1.16 -2.22 15.30
CA GLU A 41 1.51 -1.28 14.23
C GLU A 41 1.68 0.14 14.77
N ALA A 42 2.57 0.90 14.15
CA ALA A 42 2.68 2.34 14.32
C ALA A 42 2.75 3.04 12.97
N ASP A 43 1.95 4.10 12.82
CA ASP A 43 2.04 5.02 11.70
C ASP A 43 3.20 6.00 11.99
N LEU A 44 4.22 5.99 11.15
CA LEU A 44 5.39 6.85 11.26
C LEU A 44 5.22 8.20 10.53
N GLY A 45 4.05 8.42 9.93
CA GLY A 45 3.70 9.67 9.27
C GLY A 45 3.58 9.58 7.76
N VAL A 46 3.18 10.69 7.17
CA VAL A 46 2.92 10.82 5.73
C VAL A 46 4.24 10.89 4.97
N LEU A 47 4.42 9.94 4.05
CA LEU A 47 5.52 9.92 3.10
C LEU A 47 5.23 10.82 1.90
N LYS A 48 3.99 10.77 1.41
CA LYS A 48 3.56 11.51 0.23
C LYS A 48 2.05 11.72 0.24
N THR A 49 1.64 12.95 -0.10
CA THR A 49 0.26 13.30 -0.38
C THR A 49 0.02 13.36 -1.87
N GLY A 50 -0.95 12.59 -2.36
CA GLY A 50 -1.41 12.58 -3.75
C GLY A 50 -2.81 13.15 -3.90
N LYS A 51 -3.30 13.20 -5.14
CA LYS A 51 -4.67 13.65 -5.42
C LYS A 51 -5.73 12.64 -4.98
N GLU A 52 -5.42 11.34 -5.10
CA GLU A 52 -6.35 10.23 -4.92
C GLU A 52 -6.09 9.47 -3.62
N ALA A 53 -4.84 9.49 -3.14
CA ALA A 53 -4.42 8.76 -1.95
C ALA A 53 -3.26 9.46 -1.24
N ASP A 54 -3.17 9.23 0.06
CA ASP A 54 -1.99 9.51 0.86
C ASP A 54 -1.20 8.22 1.08
N VAL A 55 0.14 8.33 1.04
CA VAL A 55 1.03 7.23 1.36
C VAL A 55 1.70 7.53 2.68
N HIS A 56 1.55 6.64 3.63
CA HIS A 56 2.17 6.68 4.95
C HIS A 56 3.28 5.65 5.06
N VAL A 57 4.19 5.84 5.98
CA VAL A 57 5.11 4.79 6.44
C VAL A 57 4.50 4.12 7.65
N LEU A 58 4.39 2.80 7.60
CA LEU A 58 3.83 2.00 8.68
C LEU A 58 4.88 0.98 9.13
N ARG A 59 5.09 0.87 10.43
CA ARG A 59 5.95 -0.14 11.04
C ARG A 59 5.10 -1.14 11.80
N ARG A 60 5.29 -2.43 11.52
CA ARG A 60 4.63 -3.55 12.18
C ARG A 60 5.68 -4.41 12.88
N TRP A 61 5.42 -4.86 14.10
CA TRP A 61 6.33 -5.74 14.82
C TRP A 61 5.57 -6.71 15.72
N VAL A 62 6.25 -7.77 16.13
CA VAL A 62 5.73 -8.73 17.12
C VAL A 62 6.38 -8.40 18.47
N PRO A 63 5.62 -7.95 19.48
CA PRO A 63 6.16 -7.62 20.79
C PRO A 63 6.96 -8.76 21.41
N GLY A 64 8.10 -8.44 22.01
CA GLY A 64 8.98 -9.43 22.65
C GLY A 64 9.86 -10.23 21.65
N THR A 65 9.86 -9.87 20.37
CA THR A 65 10.73 -10.46 19.34
C THR A 65 11.51 -9.37 18.61
N ASP A 66 12.47 -9.78 17.76
CA ASP A 66 13.21 -8.92 16.83
C ASP A 66 12.52 -8.77 15.45
N ARG A 67 11.34 -9.39 15.28
CA ARG A 67 10.59 -9.33 14.01
C ARG A 67 9.95 -7.97 13.83
N VAL A 68 10.45 -7.22 12.86
CA VAL A 68 9.97 -5.89 12.47
C VAL A 68 9.81 -5.83 10.96
N SER A 69 8.76 -5.19 10.47
CA SER A 69 8.48 -4.93 9.07
C SER A 69 8.14 -3.47 8.86
N THR A 70 8.77 -2.83 7.88
CA THR A 70 8.41 -1.48 7.44
C THR A 70 7.69 -1.56 6.11
N MET A 71 6.53 -0.91 6.01
CA MET A 71 5.62 -0.97 4.86
C MET A 71 5.20 0.42 4.44
N ALA A 72 4.73 0.54 3.21
CA ALA A 72 4.00 1.70 2.74
C ALA A 72 2.49 1.42 2.84
N ALA A 73 1.75 2.30 3.51
CA ALA A 73 0.30 2.26 3.61
C ALA A 73 -0.30 3.31 2.66
N LYS A 74 -0.96 2.86 1.61
CA LYS A 74 -1.64 3.74 0.66
C LYS A 74 -3.12 3.82 1.01
N ARG A 75 -3.54 5.00 1.46
CA ARG A 75 -4.90 5.30 1.91
C ARG A 75 -5.62 6.11 0.87
N TYR A 76 -6.60 5.49 0.20
CA TYR A 76 -7.40 6.17 -0.80
C TYR A 76 -8.40 7.11 -0.15
N ARG A 77 -8.44 8.35 -0.63
CA ARG A 77 -9.35 9.37 -0.14
C ARG A 77 -10.76 9.13 -0.64
N ASN A 78 -11.74 9.46 0.16
CA ASN A 78 -13.12 9.55 -0.29
C ASN A 78 -13.22 10.63 -1.36
N GLY A 79 -13.58 10.22 -2.58
CA GLY A 79 -13.44 11.00 -3.80
C GLY A 79 -14.26 12.30 -3.87
N ASP A 80 -13.74 13.39 -3.29
CA ASP A 80 -14.20 14.76 -3.55
C ASP A 80 -13.52 15.40 -4.78
N HIS A 81 -12.53 14.74 -5.38
CA HIS A 81 -11.80 15.28 -6.50
C HIS A 81 -12.51 15.05 -7.84
N ARG A 82 -12.76 16.13 -8.56
CA ARG A 82 -13.45 16.23 -9.88
C ARG A 82 -12.79 15.40 -11.01
N LEU A 83 -11.68 14.71 -10.76
CA LEU A 83 -10.90 13.99 -11.77
C LEU A 83 -11.38 12.56 -12.04
N PHE A 84 -12.31 12.01 -11.25
CA PHE A 84 -12.92 10.69 -11.48
C PHE A 84 -13.73 10.58 -12.80
N HIS A 85 -13.85 11.66 -13.57
CA HIS A 85 -14.59 11.65 -14.83
C HIS A 85 -13.83 11.02 -16.00
N ARG A 86 -12.50 10.85 -15.92
CA ARG A 86 -11.72 10.27 -17.03
C ARG A 86 -11.71 8.75 -17.08
N ASP A 87 -12.05 8.10 -15.98
CA ASP A 87 -11.89 6.65 -15.85
C ASP A 87 -13.22 5.89 -15.77
N ALA A 88 -14.31 6.47 -16.24
CA ALA A 88 -15.57 5.74 -16.45
C ALA A 88 -15.35 4.47 -17.33
N GLY A 89 -14.39 4.51 -18.25
CA GLY A 89 -14.03 3.35 -19.08
C GLY A 89 -13.35 2.21 -18.30
N TYR A 90 -12.69 2.49 -17.15
CA TYR A 90 -12.09 1.44 -16.34
C TYR A 90 -13.12 0.68 -15.47
N LEU A 91 -14.25 1.32 -15.17
CA LEU A 91 -15.36 0.72 -14.42
C LEU A 91 -16.32 -0.10 -15.30
N GLU A 92 -16.31 0.10 -16.63
CA GLU A 92 -17.22 -0.61 -17.54
C GLU A 92 -16.98 -2.12 -17.62
N GLY A 93 -15.77 -2.61 -17.26
CA GLY A 93 -15.45 -4.05 -17.26
C GLY A 93 -15.93 -4.83 -16.03
N ARG A 94 -16.26 -4.17 -14.93
CA ARG A 94 -16.70 -4.82 -13.68
C ARG A 94 -18.20 -4.60 -13.45
N ARG A 95 -19.01 -5.61 -13.71
CA ARG A 95 -20.44 -5.63 -13.34
C ARG A 95 -20.58 -5.58 -11.81
N VAL A 96 -20.84 -4.39 -11.28
CA VAL A 96 -21.24 -4.22 -9.88
C VAL A 96 -22.64 -4.83 -9.72
N ARG A 97 -22.72 -5.98 -9.05
CA ARG A 97 -23.96 -6.78 -8.92
C ARG A 97 -25.03 -6.14 -8.04
N LYS A 98 -24.71 -5.07 -7.29
CA LYS A 98 -25.64 -4.48 -6.32
C LYS A 98 -26.16 -3.12 -6.78
N SER A 99 -27.42 -3.07 -7.18
CA SER A 99 -28.09 -1.85 -7.65
C SER A 99 -28.09 -0.70 -6.63
N ARG A 100 -27.95 -0.99 -5.32
CA ARG A 100 -27.85 0.00 -4.25
C ARG A 100 -26.50 0.71 -4.26
N GLU A 101 -25.39 -0.04 -4.44
CA GLU A 101 -24.04 0.50 -4.53
C GLU A 101 -23.88 1.37 -5.79
N MET A 102 -24.37 0.91 -6.94
CA MET A 102 -24.37 1.69 -8.18
C MET A 102 -25.12 3.03 -8.03
N ARG A 103 -26.30 3.02 -7.38
CA ARG A 103 -27.04 4.25 -7.12
C ARG A 103 -26.34 5.20 -6.15
N ALA A 104 -25.65 4.64 -5.12
CA ALA A 104 -24.90 5.43 -4.16
C ALA A 104 -23.66 6.08 -4.81
N MET A 105 -22.94 5.33 -5.67
CA MET A 105 -21.80 5.84 -6.46
C MET A 105 -22.27 6.96 -7.41
N ALA A 106 -23.36 6.75 -8.15
CA ALA A 106 -23.93 7.74 -9.07
C ALA A 106 -24.36 9.03 -8.36
N ARG A 107 -24.88 8.93 -7.13
CA ARG A 107 -25.31 10.07 -6.32
C ARG A 107 -24.19 10.71 -5.51
N ARG A 108 -22.96 10.18 -5.56
CA ARG A 108 -21.79 10.68 -4.81
C ARG A 108 -22.07 10.88 -3.31
N THR A 109 -22.84 9.98 -2.70
CA THR A 109 -23.02 9.94 -1.25
C THR A 109 -21.70 9.58 -0.58
N GLU A 110 -21.50 9.87 0.71
CA GLU A 110 -20.29 9.46 1.45
C GLU A 110 -20.05 7.95 1.34
N PHE A 111 -21.11 7.15 1.44
CA PHE A 111 -21.05 5.71 1.18
C PHE A 111 -20.58 5.38 -0.25
N GLY A 112 -21.09 6.10 -1.26
CA GLY A 112 -20.66 5.92 -2.66
C GLY A 112 -19.19 6.27 -2.87
N LYS A 113 -18.70 7.30 -2.22
CA LYS A 113 -17.29 7.71 -2.26
C LYS A 113 -16.37 6.66 -1.62
N GLN A 114 -16.78 6.09 -0.47
CA GLN A 114 -16.05 4.99 0.18
C GLN A 114 -15.99 3.73 -0.70
N VAL A 115 -17.10 3.37 -1.36
CA VAL A 115 -17.14 2.25 -2.30
C VAL A 115 -16.18 2.47 -3.47
N ILE A 116 -16.13 3.69 -4.03
CA ILE A 116 -15.19 4.02 -5.10
C ILE A 116 -13.75 3.89 -4.62
N ALA A 117 -13.39 4.48 -3.46
CA ALA A 117 -12.05 4.39 -2.89
C ALA A 117 -11.62 2.93 -2.68
N GLY A 118 -12.51 2.09 -2.13
CA GLY A 118 -12.26 0.66 -1.97
C GLY A 118 -12.08 -0.09 -3.30
N GLN A 119 -12.82 0.26 -4.34
CA GLN A 119 -12.64 -0.34 -5.68
C GLN A 119 -11.29 0.02 -6.30
N TRP A 120 -10.83 1.26 -6.11
CA TRP A 120 -9.50 1.68 -6.57
C TRP A 120 -8.39 0.94 -5.83
N ALA A 121 -8.49 0.86 -4.50
CA ALA A 121 -7.54 0.10 -3.69
C ALA A 121 -7.48 -1.37 -4.11
N ALA A 122 -8.64 -2.01 -4.32
CA ALA A 122 -8.72 -3.40 -4.77
C ALA A 122 -8.13 -3.60 -6.17
N ALA A 123 -8.41 -2.69 -7.10
CA ALA A 123 -7.89 -2.79 -8.46
C ALA A 123 -6.36 -2.69 -8.51
N GLU A 124 -5.78 -1.78 -7.74
CA GLU A 124 -4.32 -1.65 -7.65
C GLU A 124 -3.69 -2.84 -6.92
N PHE A 125 -4.32 -3.33 -5.83
CA PHE A 125 -3.87 -4.53 -5.13
C PHE A 125 -3.84 -5.75 -6.05
N ASP A 126 -4.91 -6.00 -6.80
CA ASP A 126 -5.01 -7.09 -7.76
C ASP A 126 -3.96 -6.97 -8.88
N ALA A 127 -3.71 -5.75 -9.36
CA ALA A 127 -2.68 -5.50 -10.37
C ALA A 127 -1.28 -5.82 -9.84
N LEU A 128 -0.92 -5.31 -8.65
CA LEU A 128 0.37 -5.61 -8.02
C LEU A 128 0.54 -7.10 -7.73
N ALA A 129 -0.51 -7.78 -7.27
CA ALA A 129 -0.47 -9.22 -7.02
C ALA A 129 -0.13 -10.00 -8.29
N ARG A 130 -0.78 -9.67 -9.41
CA ARG A 130 -0.51 -10.32 -10.71
C ARG A 130 0.89 -10.02 -11.23
N LEU A 131 1.36 -8.77 -11.12
CA LEU A 131 2.69 -8.38 -11.54
C LEU A 131 3.76 -9.08 -10.69
N TRP A 132 3.52 -9.22 -9.39
CA TRP A 132 4.40 -9.97 -8.49
C TRP A 132 4.46 -11.46 -8.85
N GLU A 133 3.33 -12.09 -9.15
CA GLU A 133 3.27 -13.49 -9.59
C GLU A 133 4.00 -13.73 -10.93
N LEU A 134 4.14 -12.68 -11.74
CA LEU A 134 4.96 -12.67 -12.96
C LEU A 134 6.44 -12.33 -12.70
N GLU A 135 6.84 -12.24 -11.43
CA GLU A 135 8.21 -11.91 -11.01
C GLU A 135 8.70 -10.54 -11.49
N LEU A 136 7.79 -9.61 -11.77
CA LEU A 136 8.15 -8.25 -12.14
C LEU A 136 8.62 -7.44 -10.91
N PRO A 137 9.53 -6.46 -11.09
CA PRO A 137 10.10 -5.66 -10.00
C PRO A 137 9.11 -4.62 -9.46
N VAL A 138 8.02 -5.09 -8.87
CA VAL A 138 6.97 -4.26 -8.25
C VAL A 138 6.93 -4.43 -6.74
N PRO A 139 6.40 -3.46 -5.98
CA PRO A 139 6.18 -3.65 -4.56
C PRO A 139 5.26 -4.84 -4.29
N TYR A 140 5.64 -5.69 -3.31
CA TYR A 140 4.77 -6.78 -2.86
C TYR A 140 3.53 -6.23 -2.17
N PRO A 141 2.30 -6.55 -2.63
CA PRO A 141 1.07 -6.16 -1.96
C PRO A 141 0.87 -7.04 -0.72
N VAL A 142 0.99 -6.45 0.47
CA VAL A 142 0.95 -7.18 1.74
C VAL A 142 -0.48 -7.53 2.13
N GLN A 143 -1.34 -6.50 2.16
CA GLN A 143 -2.75 -6.66 2.50
C GLN A 143 -3.60 -5.50 1.96
N LEU A 144 -4.89 -5.78 1.84
CA LEU A 144 -5.93 -4.81 1.52
C LEU A 144 -7.02 -4.86 2.58
N ASP A 145 -7.31 -3.72 3.18
CA ASP A 145 -8.44 -3.52 4.09
C ASP A 145 -9.23 -2.27 3.66
N ALA A 146 -10.48 -2.48 3.28
CA ALA A 146 -11.37 -1.42 2.77
C ALA A 146 -10.71 -0.55 1.68
N SER A 147 -10.28 0.66 2.01
CA SER A 147 -9.62 1.62 1.10
C SER A 147 -8.14 1.83 1.43
N GLU A 148 -7.57 1.02 2.32
CA GLU A 148 -6.14 1.02 2.63
C GLU A 148 -5.46 -0.21 2.05
N MET A 149 -4.36 0.00 1.34
CA MET A 149 -3.50 -1.05 0.84
C MET A 149 -2.11 -0.92 1.45
N LEU A 150 -1.63 -1.99 2.08
CA LEU A 150 -0.25 -2.11 2.53
C LEU A 150 0.59 -2.82 1.47
N MET A 151 1.78 -2.29 1.22
CA MET A 151 2.75 -2.86 0.30
C MET A 151 4.17 -2.73 0.85
N SER A 152 5.12 -3.46 0.26
CA SER A 152 6.53 -3.33 0.65
C SER A 152 6.99 -1.88 0.53
N PHE A 153 7.74 -1.43 1.53
CA PHE A 153 8.42 -0.13 1.47
C PHE A 153 9.64 -0.23 0.56
N VAL A 154 9.72 0.66 -0.42
CA VAL A 154 10.88 0.76 -1.31
C VAL A 154 11.74 1.93 -0.85
N GLY A 155 12.89 1.63 -0.25
CA GLY A 155 13.79 2.63 0.32
C GLY A 155 14.73 2.05 1.37
N ASP A 156 15.40 2.94 2.09
CA ASP A 156 16.31 2.60 3.18
C ASP A 156 15.55 2.58 4.52
N THR A 157 15.62 1.45 5.21
CA THR A 157 15.02 1.23 6.53
C THR A 157 16.07 0.98 7.62
N SER A 158 17.35 1.18 7.33
CA SER A 158 18.45 0.92 8.27
C SER A 158 18.53 1.94 9.42
N GLY A 159 18.02 3.15 9.19
CA GLY A 159 17.97 4.21 10.20
C GLY A 159 16.68 4.20 11.03
N ASP A 160 16.62 5.09 12.02
CA ASP A 160 15.43 5.26 12.88
C ASP A 160 14.22 5.76 12.07
N THR A 161 14.47 6.59 11.07
CA THR A 161 13.45 7.11 10.15
C THR A 161 13.66 6.50 8.76
N PRO A 162 12.68 5.73 8.25
CA PRO A 162 12.75 5.19 6.91
C PRO A 162 12.80 6.28 5.83
N VAL A 163 13.66 6.10 4.84
CA VAL A 163 13.85 7.05 3.73
C VAL A 163 13.41 6.37 2.43
N ALA A 164 12.41 6.92 1.76
CA ALA A 164 11.92 6.36 0.51
C ALA A 164 12.95 6.49 -0.61
N ALA A 165 13.00 5.48 -1.48
CA ALA A 165 13.77 5.56 -2.71
C ALA A 165 13.31 6.75 -3.57
N PRO A 166 14.24 7.47 -4.21
CA PRO A 166 13.90 8.55 -5.12
C PRO A 166 13.14 8.02 -6.34
N ARG A 167 12.34 8.86 -6.95
CA ARG A 167 11.70 8.50 -8.22
C ARG A 167 12.75 8.44 -9.34
N LEU A 168 12.58 7.53 -10.29
CA LEU A 168 13.47 7.40 -11.44
C LEU A 168 13.69 8.74 -12.16
N VAL A 169 12.63 9.55 -12.34
CA VAL A 169 12.71 10.88 -12.95
C VAL A 169 13.63 11.86 -12.20
N SER A 170 13.87 11.61 -10.91
CA SER A 170 14.73 12.45 -10.06
C SER A 170 16.17 11.95 -9.95
N THR A 171 16.45 10.72 -10.41
CA THR A 171 17.76 10.08 -10.20
C THR A 171 18.77 10.39 -11.29
N ARG A 172 18.34 10.75 -12.51
CA ARG A 172 19.21 10.98 -13.67
C ARG A 172 20.29 9.90 -13.81
N PRO A 173 19.89 8.63 -13.99
CA PRO A 173 20.84 7.52 -14.08
C PRO A 173 21.78 7.73 -15.29
N GLU A 174 22.99 7.21 -15.19
CA GLU A 174 23.93 7.14 -16.31
C GLU A 174 23.30 6.39 -17.48
N PRO A 175 23.71 6.68 -18.75
CA PRO A 175 23.10 6.10 -19.94
C PRO A 175 23.04 4.58 -19.96
N ASP A 176 24.11 3.92 -19.50
CA ASP A 176 24.19 2.45 -19.47
C ASP A 176 23.16 1.86 -18.48
N LEU A 177 23.06 2.44 -17.28
CA LEU A 177 22.06 2.04 -16.29
C LEU A 177 20.64 2.34 -16.79
N LEU A 178 20.44 3.44 -17.50
CA LEU A 178 19.13 3.79 -18.09
C LEU A 178 18.72 2.74 -19.14
N ALA A 179 19.67 2.27 -19.96
CA ALA A 179 19.41 1.21 -20.93
C ALA A 179 19.01 -0.11 -20.26
N GLU A 180 19.74 -0.53 -19.21
CA GLU A 180 19.41 -1.72 -18.42
C GLU A 180 18.02 -1.62 -17.78
N LEU A 181 17.67 -0.46 -17.19
CA LEU A 181 16.36 -0.23 -16.60
C LEU A 181 15.24 -0.26 -17.65
N PHE A 182 15.52 0.20 -18.86
CA PHE A 182 14.55 0.17 -19.95
C PHE A 182 14.28 -1.25 -20.46
N GLU A 183 15.29 -2.12 -20.46
CA GLU A 183 15.15 -3.54 -20.83
C GLU A 183 14.33 -4.35 -19.81
N GLN A 184 14.23 -3.87 -18.56
CA GLN A 184 13.46 -4.52 -17.48
C GLN A 184 11.96 -4.12 -17.48
N LEU A 185 11.58 -3.12 -18.28
CA LEU A 185 10.20 -2.61 -18.35
C LEU A 185 9.44 -3.29 -19.52
#